data_42a9beeda74e440af327fb7d8cfc4880
#
_entry.id   42a9beeda74e440af327fb7d8cfc4880
#
_cell.length_a   1.000
_cell.length_b   1.000
_cell.length_c   1.000
_cell.angle_alpha   90.00
_cell.angle_beta   90.00
_cell.angle_gamma   90.00
#
_symmetry.space_group_name_H-M   'P 1'
#
loop_
_entity.id
_entity.type
_entity.pdbx_description
1 polymer ?
#
loop_
_entity_poly.entity_id
_entity_poly.type
_entity_poly.pdbx_seq_one_letter_code
_entity_poly.pdbx_strand_id
1 'polypeptide(L)'
;MQSSIWYKEILASNLWEMIGECIMRKLLKCMMIGAMALTVMSQTGNYSEAASSRQISITQKNFPSKDLRKELRKSYDKNKDGKLSKAEIKGIKYLNVDSKKSKSISLKGVQYFTNLRSLDLYAVNVKSIDLSKNKKLRSLNLAATTVRKIKLSKNLHDVYF
;
A
#
# COMPACT_ATOMS: atom_id res chain seq x y z
N MET A 1 -30.90 27.53 63.63
CA MET A 1 -29.97 27.96 62.51
C MET A 1 -28.79 27.01 62.41
N GLN A 2 -28.98 25.69 62.65
CA GLN A 2 -27.88 24.69 62.56
C GLN A 2 -28.13 23.51 61.61
N SER A 3 -29.25 23.47 60.93
CA SER A 3 -29.60 22.34 60.05
C SER A 3 -29.11 22.47 58.59
N SER A 4 -28.60 23.63 58.20
CA SER A 4 -28.17 23.87 56.80
C SER A 4 -26.70 23.54 56.52
N ILE A 5 -25.90 23.38 57.58
CA ILE A 5 -24.45 23.10 57.43
C ILE A 5 -24.23 21.61 57.18
N TRP A 6 -24.94 20.73 57.85
CA TRP A 6 -24.85 19.27 57.72
C TRP A 6 -25.22 18.76 56.31
N TYR A 7 -26.21 19.38 55.67
CA TYR A 7 -26.60 19.00 54.29
C TYR A 7 -25.54 19.35 53.23
N LYS A 8 -24.79 20.43 53.50
CA LYS A 8 -23.73 20.82 52.56
C LYS A 8 -22.49 19.91 52.62
N GLU A 9 -22.16 19.45 53.83
CA GLU A 9 -21.02 18.53 54.02
C GLU A 9 -21.30 17.13 53.45
N ILE A 10 -22.53 16.60 53.63
CA ILE A 10 -22.93 15.30 53.12
C ILE A 10 -23.02 15.33 51.58
N LEU A 11 -23.49 16.42 51.01
CA LEU A 11 -23.50 16.56 49.52
C LEU A 11 -22.10 16.72 48.95
N ALA A 12 -21.22 17.42 49.67
CA ALA A 12 -19.82 17.57 49.23
C ALA A 12 -19.05 16.24 49.26
N SER A 13 -19.24 15.43 50.33
CA SER A 13 -18.56 14.12 50.45
C SER A 13 -19.02 13.15 49.37
N ASN A 14 -20.32 13.08 49.09
CA ASN A 14 -20.87 12.20 48.07
C ASN A 14 -20.46 12.68 46.65
N LEU A 15 -20.31 13.99 46.45
CA LEU A 15 -19.83 14.52 45.17
C LEU A 15 -18.34 14.22 44.94
N TRP A 16 -17.53 14.26 46.00
CA TRP A 16 -16.11 13.89 45.93
C TRP A 16 -15.90 12.41 45.61
N GLU A 17 -16.70 11.52 46.23
CA GLU A 17 -16.65 10.09 45.92
C GLU A 17 -17.07 9.79 44.46
N MET A 18 -18.17 10.38 43.98
CA MET A 18 -18.63 10.21 42.59
C MET A 18 -17.63 10.76 41.56
N ILE A 19 -17.05 11.93 41.84
CA ILE A 19 -16.05 12.54 40.96
C ILE A 19 -14.74 11.74 41.00
N GLY A 20 -14.32 11.29 42.19
CA GLY A 20 -13.15 10.47 42.40
C GLY A 20 -13.23 9.15 41.62
N GLU A 21 -14.35 8.42 41.69
CA GLU A 21 -14.54 7.19 40.93
C GLU A 21 -14.58 7.41 39.42
N CYS A 22 -15.22 8.48 38.96
CA CYS A 22 -15.29 8.79 37.54
C CYS A 22 -13.91 9.17 36.98
N ILE A 23 -13.12 9.94 37.73
CA ILE A 23 -11.76 10.32 37.37
C ILE A 23 -10.84 9.11 37.46
N MET A 24 -10.94 8.30 38.50
CA MET A 24 -10.15 7.08 38.66
C MET A 24 -10.45 6.06 37.56
N ARG A 25 -11.71 5.87 37.19
CA ARG A 25 -12.07 4.99 36.04
C ARG A 25 -11.55 5.50 34.71
N LYS A 26 -11.53 6.83 34.49
CA LYS A 26 -10.92 7.44 33.29
C LYS A 26 -9.40 7.35 33.30
N LEU A 27 -8.77 7.58 34.46
CA LEU A 27 -7.31 7.43 34.61
C LEU A 27 -6.89 5.96 34.50
N LEU A 28 -7.67 5.01 35.06
CA LEU A 28 -7.39 3.58 34.92
C LEU A 28 -7.51 3.13 33.45
N LYS A 29 -8.53 3.65 32.72
CA LYS A 29 -8.62 3.41 31.26
C LYS A 29 -7.45 4.01 30.49
N CYS A 30 -7.02 5.21 30.84
CA CYS A 30 -5.83 5.82 30.24
C CYS A 30 -4.55 5.09 30.63
N MET A 31 -4.42 4.61 31.88
CA MET A 31 -3.29 3.79 32.32
C MET A 31 -3.27 2.42 31.64
N MET A 32 -4.44 1.79 31.45
CA MET A 32 -4.52 0.51 30.72
C MET A 32 -4.17 0.69 29.24
N ILE A 33 -4.59 1.80 28.62
CA ILE A 33 -4.18 2.14 27.25
C ILE A 33 -2.70 2.50 27.19
N GLY A 34 -2.19 3.20 28.22
CA GLY A 34 -0.76 3.52 28.34
C GLY A 34 0.11 2.29 28.64
N ALA A 35 -0.36 1.36 29.46
CA ALA A 35 0.35 0.11 29.74
C ALA A 35 0.37 -0.82 28.53
N MET A 36 -0.72 -0.87 27.73
CA MET A 36 -0.70 -1.56 26.44
C MET A 36 0.21 -0.87 25.42
N ALA A 37 0.33 0.46 25.45
CA ALA A 37 1.27 1.18 24.59
C ALA A 37 2.73 0.92 24.99
N LEU A 38 3.03 0.78 26.27
CA LEU A 38 4.38 0.48 26.77
C LEU A 38 4.80 -0.99 26.54
N THR A 39 3.85 -1.95 26.67
CA THR A 39 4.13 -3.36 26.30
C THR A 39 4.26 -3.55 24.79
N VAL A 40 3.59 -2.67 24.01
CA VAL A 40 3.72 -2.66 22.54
C VAL A 40 5.07 -2.07 22.10
N MET A 41 5.65 -1.12 22.86
CA MET A 41 6.96 -0.54 22.52
C MET A 41 8.15 -1.47 22.83
N SER A 42 8.01 -2.46 23.71
CA SER A 42 9.08 -3.45 23.94
C SER A 42 9.09 -4.60 22.91
N GLN A 43 8.08 -4.66 22.01
CA GLN A 43 8.05 -5.56 20.85
C GLN A 43 8.36 -4.83 19.54
N THR A 44 9.30 -3.88 19.54
CA THR A 44 9.74 -3.14 18.36
C THR A 44 10.43 -3.99 17.28
N GLY A 45 10.44 -5.32 17.43
CA GLY A 45 10.89 -6.24 16.38
C GLY A 45 9.83 -6.62 15.34
N ASN A 46 8.52 -6.43 15.58
CA ASN A 46 7.48 -7.03 14.76
C ASN A 46 6.47 -6.08 14.08
N TYR A 47 6.57 -4.75 14.29
CA TYR A 47 5.66 -3.82 13.59
C TYR A 47 6.00 -3.59 12.13
N SER A 48 7.19 -3.98 11.72
CA SER A 48 7.62 -3.98 10.33
C SER A 48 6.89 -5.04 9.51
N GLU A 49 6.41 -6.13 10.13
CA GLU A 49 5.88 -7.30 9.43
C GLU A 49 4.38 -7.19 9.09
N ALA A 50 3.56 -6.54 9.91
CA ALA A 50 2.13 -6.36 9.62
C ALA A 50 1.85 -5.32 8.52
N ALA A 51 2.72 -4.31 8.35
CA ALA A 51 2.69 -3.41 7.19
C ALA A 51 3.29 -4.08 5.92
N SER A 52 4.10 -5.13 6.10
CA SER A 52 4.77 -5.93 5.08
C SER A 52 3.85 -6.86 4.30
N SER A 53 2.63 -7.15 4.76
CA SER A 53 1.76 -8.20 4.20
C SER A 53 1.27 -7.96 2.76
N ARG A 54 1.69 -6.88 2.10
CA ARG A 54 1.36 -6.57 0.69
C ARG A 54 2.55 -6.10 -0.14
N GLN A 55 3.75 -6.55 0.22
CA GLN A 55 4.93 -6.35 -0.61
C GLN A 55 4.99 -7.42 -1.70
N ILE A 56 5.46 -7.04 -2.88
CA ILE A 56 5.62 -7.96 -4.01
C ILE A 56 7.10 -8.06 -4.33
N SER A 57 7.70 -9.22 -4.07
CA SER A 57 9.11 -9.47 -4.39
C SER A 57 9.35 -9.40 -5.90
N ILE A 58 10.40 -8.69 -6.32
CA ILE A 58 10.81 -8.55 -7.72
C ILE A 58 11.59 -9.80 -8.14
N THR A 59 10.90 -10.93 -8.20
CA THR A 59 11.45 -12.24 -8.56
C THR A 59 10.95 -12.70 -9.93
N GLN A 60 11.60 -13.73 -10.48
CA GLN A 60 11.17 -14.35 -11.74
C GLN A 60 9.76 -14.95 -11.65
N LYS A 61 9.33 -15.41 -10.47
CA LYS A 61 7.98 -15.95 -10.23
C LYS A 61 6.90 -14.89 -10.44
N ASN A 62 7.12 -13.69 -9.91
CA ASN A 62 6.15 -12.58 -9.96
C ASN A 62 6.27 -11.78 -11.27
N PHE A 63 7.50 -11.58 -11.74
CA PHE A 63 7.84 -10.82 -12.95
C PHE A 63 8.81 -11.66 -13.80
N PRO A 64 8.34 -12.50 -14.71
CA PRO A 64 9.21 -13.40 -15.49
C PRO A 64 10.21 -12.66 -16.39
N SER A 65 9.84 -11.49 -16.93
CA SER A 65 10.74 -10.69 -17.77
C SER A 65 11.91 -10.12 -16.97
N LYS A 66 13.14 -10.35 -17.44
CA LYS A 66 14.36 -9.76 -16.88
C LYS A 66 14.37 -8.24 -17.03
N ASP A 67 13.91 -7.75 -18.19
CA ASP A 67 13.92 -6.32 -18.51
C ASP A 67 12.90 -5.58 -17.61
N LEU A 68 11.70 -6.15 -17.43
CA LEU A 68 10.73 -5.59 -16.51
C LEU A 68 11.29 -5.56 -15.08
N ARG A 69 11.92 -6.64 -14.60
CA ARG A 69 12.53 -6.65 -13.26
C ARG A 69 13.64 -5.62 -13.11
N LYS A 70 14.46 -5.44 -14.16
CA LYS A 70 15.52 -4.41 -14.19
C LYS A 70 14.93 -3.02 -14.04
N GLU A 71 13.88 -2.72 -14.80
CA GLU A 71 13.20 -1.43 -14.74
C GLU A 71 12.55 -1.20 -13.36
N LEU A 72 11.87 -2.20 -12.82
CA LEU A 72 11.26 -2.10 -11.49
C LEU A 72 12.28 -1.81 -10.39
N ARG A 73 13.42 -2.49 -10.40
CA ARG A 73 14.50 -2.25 -9.43
C ARG A 73 15.16 -0.89 -9.60
N LYS A 74 15.29 -0.42 -10.83
CA LYS A 74 15.94 0.86 -11.13
C LYS A 74 15.07 2.04 -10.75
N SER A 75 13.79 2.00 -11.12
CA SER A 75 12.93 3.19 -11.14
C SER A 75 11.89 3.21 -10.02
N TYR A 76 11.53 2.05 -9.44
CA TYR A 76 10.40 1.94 -8.51
C TYR A 76 10.74 1.33 -7.16
N ASP A 77 11.76 0.49 -7.06
CA ASP A 77 12.29 -0.04 -5.79
C ASP A 77 13.21 1.03 -5.17
N LYS A 78 12.61 1.96 -4.42
CA LYS A 78 13.29 3.13 -3.89
C LYS A 78 14.24 2.79 -2.75
N ASN A 79 13.85 1.84 -1.90
CA ASN A 79 14.65 1.39 -0.76
C ASN A 79 15.64 0.29 -1.13
N LYS A 80 15.61 -0.20 -2.39
CA LYS A 80 16.49 -1.24 -2.95
C LYS A 80 16.47 -2.57 -2.18
N ASP A 81 15.33 -2.91 -1.57
CA ASP A 81 15.15 -4.17 -0.83
C ASP A 81 14.77 -5.37 -1.75
N GLY A 82 14.65 -5.14 -3.04
CA GLY A 82 14.26 -6.15 -4.04
C GLY A 82 12.78 -6.50 -4.01
N LYS A 83 11.97 -5.67 -3.36
CA LYS A 83 10.52 -5.82 -3.28
C LYS A 83 9.86 -4.51 -3.68
N LEU A 84 8.59 -4.56 -3.96
CA LEU A 84 7.75 -3.39 -4.16
C LEU A 84 6.77 -3.31 -2.99
N SER A 85 6.91 -2.30 -2.15
CA SER A 85 5.96 -1.96 -1.09
C SER A 85 4.64 -1.48 -1.67
N LYS A 86 3.59 -1.44 -0.86
CA LYS A 86 2.28 -0.89 -1.27
C LYS A 86 2.39 0.58 -1.74
N ALA A 87 3.26 1.37 -1.12
CA ALA A 87 3.48 2.76 -1.49
C ALA A 87 4.15 2.88 -2.86
N GLU A 88 5.20 2.08 -3.12
CA GLU A 88 5.89 2.03 -4.39
C GLU A 88 4.97 1.55 -5.51
N ILE A 89 4.19 0.46 -5.30
CA ILE A 89 3.19 -0.02 -6.25
C ILE A 89 2.16 1.08 -6.57
N LYS A 90 1.65 1.80 -5.57
CA LYS A 90 0.74 2.93 -5.78
C LYS A 90 1.38 4.09 -6.54
N GLY A 91 2.69 4.25 -6.43
CA GLY A 91 3.48 5.27 -7.12
C GLY A 91 3.69 4.96 -8.61
N ILE A 92 3.51 3.71 -9.06
CA ILE A 92 3.68 3.32 -10.47
C ILE A 92 2.49 3.82 -11.29
N LYS A 93 2.61 5.01 -11.84
CA LYS A 93 1.61 5.64 -12.73
C LYS A 93 1.99 5.52 -14.19
N TYR A 94 3.27 5.46 -14.48
CA TYR A 94 3.86 5.37 -15.80
C TYR A 94 4.84 4.20 -15.81
N LEU A 95 4.82 3.37 -16.82
CA LEU A 95 5.76 2.27 -16.96
C LEU A 95 6.25 2.24 -18.40
N ASN A 96 7.55 2.39 -18.54
CA ASN A 96 8.26 2.17 -19.80
C ASN A 96 9.13 0.93 -19.66
N VAL A 97 9.05 0.01 -20.61
CA VAL A 97 9.85 -1.21 -20.61
C VAL A 97 10.74 -1.20 -21.84
N ASP A 98 12.01 -0.85 -21.67
CA ASP A 98 13.01 -0.95 -22.74
C ASP A 98 13.52 -2.40 -22.84
N SER A 99 13.22 -3.04 -23.95
CA SER A 99 13.58 -4.44 -24.20
C SER A 99 14.16 -4.67 -25.59
N LYS A 100 14.92 -3.71 -26.10
CA LYS A 100 15.50 -3.75 -27.47
C LYS A 100 16.33 -5.00 -27.77
N LYS A 101 16.83 -5.68 -26.74
CA LYS A 101 17.67 -6.90 -26.85
C LYS A 101 16.91 -8.21 -26.71
N SER A 102 15.65 -8.17 -26.25
CA SER A 102 14.89 -9.39 -25.96
C SER A 102 14.00 -9.78 -27.12
N LYS A 103 14.04 -11.05 -27.53
CA LYS A 103 13.19 -11.59 -28.60
C LYS A 103 11.70 -11.49 -28.29
N SER A 104 11.34 -11.69 -27.03
CA SER A 104 9.96 -11.54 -26.55
C SER A 104 9.93 -11.52 -25.03
N ILE A 105 9.12 -10.63 -24.45
CA ILE A 105 8.99 -10.48 -23.00
C ILE A 105 7.62 -10.92 -22.52
N SER A 106 7.56 -11.27 -21.24
CA SER A 106 6.32 -11.48 -20.51
C SER A 106 6.00 -10.29 -19.63
N LEU A 107 4.80 -9.76 -19.74
CA LEU A 107 4.31 -8.67 -18.91
C LEU A 107 3.49 -9.17 -17.72
N LYS A 108 3.62 -10.46 -17.35
CA LYS A 108 3.07 -10.96 -16.08
C LYS A 108 3.63 -10.13 -14.93
N GLY A 109 2.76 -9.71 -14.01
CA GLY A 109 3.10 -8.83 -12.90
C GLY A 109 2.58 -7.39 -13.08
N VAL A 110 2.37 -6.92 -14.31
CA VAL A 110 1.79 -5.59 -14.57
C VAL A 110 0.41 -5.43 -13.96
N GLN A 111 -0.35 -6.51 -13.79
CA GLN A 111 -1.66 -6.51 -13.13
C GLN A 111 -1.63 -6.03 -11.67
N TYR A 112 -0.46 -6.00 -11.02
CA TYR A 112 -0.32 -5.46 -9.67
C TYR A 112 -0.34 -3.92 -9.63
N PHE A 113 -0.06 -3.27 -10.75
CA PHE A 113 0.04 -1.80 -10.85
C PHE A 113 -1.32 -1.18 -11.10
N THR A 114 -2.19 -1.21 -10.09
CA THR A 114 -3.59 -0.76 -10.20
C THR A 114 -3.74 0.75 -10.44
N ASN A 115 -2.69 1.54 -10.18
CA ASN A 115 -2.65 2.99 -10.44
C ASN A 115 -1.99 3.35 -11.76
N LEU A 116 -1.57 2.36 -12.56
CA LEU A 116 -0.94 2.58 -13.86
C LEU A 116 -1.88 3.37 -14.77
N ARG A 117 -1.37 4.47 -15.34
CA ARG A 117 -2.08 5.38 -16.25
C ARG A 117 -1.56 5.30 -17.68
N SER A 118 -0.28 5.07 -17.83
CA SER A 118 0.38 4.94 -19.13
C SER A 118 1.35 3.77 -19.12
N LEU A 119 1.30 2.98 -20.18
CA LEU A 119 2.21 1.86 -20.44
C LEU A 119 2.84 2.05 -21.83
N ASP A 120 4.17 2.15 -21.83
CA ASP A 120 4.94 2.28 -23.06
C ASP A 120 5.71 0.98 -23.34
N LEU A 121 5.42 0.39 -24.48
CA LEU A 121 6.01 -0.84 -24.97
C LEU A 121 6.60 -0.63 -26.40
N TYR A 122 7.03 0.58 -26.69
CA TYR A 122 7.60 0.89 -28.00
C TYR A 122 8.73 -0.08 -28.38
N ALA A 123 8.62 -0.68 -29.55
CA ALA A 123 9.59 -1.65 -30.09
C ALA A 123 9.84 -2.89 -29.20
N VAL A 124 8.87 -3.28 -28.38
CA VAL A 124 8.94 -4.42 -27.46
C VAL A 124 8.07 -5.57 -27.93
N ASN A 125 8.66 -6.74 -28.21
CA ASN A 125 7.88 -7.92 -28.58
C ASN A 125 7.23 -8.56 -27.37
N VAL A 126 5.90 -8.71 -27.38
CA VAL A 126 5.11 -9.26 -26.28
C VAL A 126 4.23 -10.39 -26.79
N LYS A 127 4.34 -11.61 -26.23
CA LYS A 127 3.46 -12.73 -26.62
C LYS A 127 2.00 -12.46 -26.26
N SER A 128 1.79 -12.04 -25.02
CA SER A 128 0.46 -11.74 -24.52
C SER A 128 0.50 -10.73 -23.38
N ILE A 129 -0.53 -9.90 -23.30
CA ILE A 129 -0.70 -8.93 -22.24
C ILE A 129 -2.15 -8.93 -21.75
N ASP A 130 -2.34 -8.95 -20.43
CA ASP A 130 -3.63 -8.77 -19.79
C ASP A 130 -3.62 -7.51 -18.91
N LEU A 131 -4.31 -6.48 -19.36
CA LEU A 131 -4.45 -5.17 -18.71
C LEU A 131 -5.81 -4.99 -18.04
N SER A 132 -6.63 -6.04 -17.95
CA SER A 132 -8.00 -5.96 -17.42
C SER A 132 -8.08 -5.48 -15.97
N LYS A 133 -7.00 -5.66 -15.19
CA LYS A 133 -6.90 -5.20 -13.79
C LYS A 133 -6.36 -3.78 -13.64
N ASN A 134 -5.76 -3.23 -14.70
CA ASN A 134 -5.22 -1.87 -14.71
C ASN A 134 -6.32 -0.84 -15.07
N LYS A 135 -7.32 -0.74 -14.20
CA LYS A 135 -8.55 0.06 -14.47
C LYS A 135 -8.31 1.55 -14.65
N LYS A 136 -7.15 2.07 -14.25
CA LYS A 136 -6.77 3.48 -14.41
C LYS A 136 -5.90 3.73 -15.64
N LEU A 137 -5.61 2.69 -16.42
CA LEU A 137 -4.83 2.81 -17.65
C LEU A 137 -5.64 3.58 -18.69
N ARG A 138 -5.03 4.64 -19.22
CA ARG A 138 -5.62 5.53 -20.23
C ARG A 138 -4.83 5.51 -21.53
N SER A 139 -3.50 5.39 -21.46
CA SER A 139 -2.62 5.43 -22.62
C SER A 139 -1.79 4.15 -22.72
N LEU A 140 -1.71 3.59 -23.92
CA LEU A 140 -0.95 2.40 -24.24
C LEU A 140 -0.22 2.60 -25.57
N ASN A 141 1.11 2.56 -25.53
CA ASN A 141 1.93 2.61 -26.74
C ASN A 141 2.40 1.21 -27.12
N LEU A 142 1.99 0.77 -28.29
CA LEU A 142 2.36 -0.51 -28.91
C LEU A 142 3.09 -0.30 -30.24
N ALA A 143 3.53 0.90 -30.55
CA ALA A 143 4.17 1.19 -31.84
C ALA A 143 5.44 0.34 -32.01
N ALA A 144 5.61 -0.22 -33.19
CA ALA A 144 6.68 -1.15 -33.53
C ALA A 144 6.71 -2.42 -32.62
N THR A 145 5.58 -2.79 -31.99
CA THR A 145 5.44 -3.91 -31.05
C THR A 145 4.69 -5.06 -31.72
N THR A 146 5.16 -6.29 -31.55
CA THR A 146 4.42 -7.48 -31.96
C THR A 146 3.68 -8.07 -30.76
N VAL A 147 2.34 -8.02 -30.77
CA VAL A 147 1.49 -8.63 -29.74
C VAL A 147 0.55 -9.65 -30.38
N ARG A 148 0.58 -10.89 -29.90
CA ARG A 148 -0.32 -11.94 -30.42
C ARG A 148 -1.67 -11.99 -29.72
N LYS A 149 -1.70 -11.69 -28.42
CA LYS A 149 -2.92 -11.73 -27.61
C LYS A 149 -2.94 -10.57 -26.62
N ILE A 150 -3.99 -9.74 -26.71
CA ILE A 150 -4.17 -8.61 -25.83
C ILE A 150 -5.53 -8.62 -25.17
N LYS A 151 -5.58 -8.35 -23.87
CA LYS A 151 -6.80 -8.08 -23.12
C LYS A 151 -6.71 -6.68 -22.53
N LEU A 152 -7.52 -5.78 -23.06
CA LEU A 152 -7.45 -4.36 -22.70
C LEU A 152 -8.25 -4.03 -21.44
N SER A 153 -7.89 -2.90 -20.83
CA SER A 153 -8.69 -2.25 -19.79
C SER A 153 -9.89 -1.54 -20.42
N LYS A 154 -11.02 -1.53 -19.72
CA LYS A 154 -12.24 -0.84 -20.20
C LYS A 154 -12.10 0.68 -20.30
N ASN A 155 -11.14 1.27 -19.58
CA ASN A 155 -10.96 2.72 -19.48
C ASN A 155 -9.78 3.23 -20.33
N LEU A 156 -9.34 2.43 -21.28
CA LEU A 156 -8.29 2.80 -22.20
C LEU A 156 -8.85 3.73 -23.27
N HIS A 157 -8.21 4.89 -23.48
CA HIS A 157 -8.63 5.91 -24.45
C HIS A 157 -7.62 6.04 -25.59
N ASP A 158 -6.34 6.09 -25.27
CA ASP A 158 -5.29 6.36 -26.24
C ASP A 158 -4.49 5.08 -26.50
N VAL A 159 -4.52 4.59 -27.72
CA VAL A 159 -3.71 3.43 -28.15
C VAL A 159 -2.93 3.82 -29.39
N TYR A 160 -1.61 3.69 -29.30
CA TYR A 160 -0.68 3.95 -30.39
C TYR A 160 -0.16 2.61 -30.91
N PHE A 161 -0.27 2.39 -32.25
CA PHE A 161 0.19 1.19 -32.95
C PHE A 161 1.37 1.49 -33.87
#